data_80743ee60bf4104f5593d7d6dde1e4fc
#
_entry.id   80743ee60bf4104f5593d7d6dde1e4fc
#
_cell.length_a   1.000
_cell.length_b   1.000
_cell.length_c   1.000
_cell.angle_alpha   90.00
_cell.angle_beta   90.00
_cell.angle_gamma   90.00
#
_symmetry.space_group_name_H-M   'P 1'
#
loop_
_entity.id
_entity.type
_entity.pdbx_description
1 polymer ?
#
loop_
_entity_poly.entity_id
_entity_poly.type
_entity_poly.pdbx_seq_one_letter_code
_entity_poly.pdbx_strand_id
1 'polypeptide(L)'
;HKYSPTLIRQCLNIARTKSYPLLHLPVARNLMTTQAQRRYEVPAAITERPIAIWLERGHDVTSYINNILSNPSFEDFTSGAPDSWTATTLDTAEETSTTTPINYAVRDSGSSVRLTSQTSSTGTLLQTISSPGTHSGQRISLSIWVYCLTASVVSTQLTINGTINLGTAADGGLHTGSGWEKLTHYEDMPVTVTSLTVGLSVLSTATDNTEFYADDALCVVGPLQEPSPQNREELRRWDYVPVVEGSTQRNHVVFPYPLPDHYLLRFEGSGYLSSVSADTDTMEIGAPQTDLLYRYAAEELYERIGMNTPDSDGNFDSRRTAHVRNEQARLQMHSLPRHNPKIKIPDWG
;
A
#
# COMPACT_ATOMS: atom_id res chain seq x y z
N HIS A 1 5.83 -4.70 39.96
CA HIS A 1 4.86 -5.10 38.94
C HIS A 1 4.56 -6.59 39.10
N LYS A 2 3.25 -6.95 39.16
CA LYS A 2 2.78 -8.32 39.40
C LYS A 2 2.91 -9.20 38.15
N TYR A 3 3.07 -8.60 36.96
CA TYR A 3 3.14 -9.29 35.67
C TYR A 3 4.29 -8.75 34.81
N SER A 4 4.94 -9.65 34.05
CA SER A 4 6.02 -9.21 33.17
C SER A 4 5.47 -8.48 31.95
N PRO A 5 6.16 -7.47 31.42
CA PRO A 5 5.78 -6.79 30.18
C PRO A 5 5.61 -7.77 29.01
N THR A 6 6.44 -8.79 28.94
CA THR A 6 6.37 -9.84 27.91
C THR A 6 5.05 -10.61 27.96
N LEU A 7 4.57 -10.98 29.15
CA LEU A 7 3.29 -11.68 29.31
C LEU A 7 2.12 -10.78 28.87
N ILE A 8 2.16 -9.49 29.24
CA ILE A 8 1.13 -8.52 28.83
C ILE A 8 1.09 -8.39 27.30
N ARG A 9 2.24 -8.24 26.64
CA ARG A 9 2.32 -8.19 25.17
C ARG A 9 1.79 -9.45 24.49
N GLN A 10 2.09 -10.62 25.02
CA GLN A 10 1.55 -11.88 24.52
C GLN A 10 0.03 -11.92 24.63
N CYS A 11 -0.54 -11.48 25.75
CA CYS A 11 -1.99 -11.42 25.94
C CYS A 11 -2.65 -10.41 24.99
N LEU A 12 -2.02 -9.24 24.74
CA LEU A 12 -2.48 -8.27 23.77
C LEU A 12 -2.47 -8.83 22.35
N ASN A 13 -1.43 -9.53 21.95
CA ASN A 13 -1.35 -10.13 20.61
C ASN A 13 -2.38 -11.25 20.41
N ILE A 14 -2.68 -12.04 21.44
CA ILE A 14 -3.76 -13.02 21.39
C ILE A 14 -5.13 -12.32 21.33
N ALA A 15 -5.33 -11.30 22.15
CA ALA A 15 -6.55 -10.50 22.16
C ALA A 15 -6.84 -9.88 20.78
N ARG A 16 -5.82 -9.37 20.10
CA ARG A 16 -5.89 -8.86 18.73
C ARG A 16 -6.47 -9.91 17.77
N THR A 17 -6.02 -11.14 17.86
CA THR A 17 -6.50 -12.24 17.01
C THR A 17 -7.92 -12.65 17.39
N LYS A 18 -8.22 -12.75 18.70
CA LYS A 18 -9.55 -13.13 19.22
C LYS A 18 -10.62 -12.05 18.93
N SER A 19 -10.24 -10.78 18.91
CA SER A 19 -11.17 -9.67 18.65
C SER A 19 -11.52 -9.49 17.17
N TYR A 20 -10.80 -10.13 16.26
CA TYR A 20 -11.13 -10.13 14.83
C TYR A 20 -12.41 -10.97 14.59
N PRO A 21 -13.36 -10.57 13.72
CA PRO A 21 -13.34 -9.38 12.86
C PRO A 21 -13.90 -8.10 13.46
N LEU A 22 -14.23 -8.06 14.74
CA LEU A 22 -14.82 -6.88 15.40
C LEU A 22 -13.85 -5.69 15.41
N LEU A 23 -12.57 -5.98 15.71
CA LEU A 23 -11.49 -5.01 15.61
C LEU A 23 -10.61 -5.40 14.42
N HIS A 24 -10.55 -4.53 13.43
CA HIS A 24 -9.80 -4.76 12.21
C HIS A 24 -9.22 -3.46 11.68
N LEU A 25 -8.16 -3.59 10.89
CA LEU A 25 -7.57 -2.50 10.12
C LEU A 25 -8.17 -2.50 8.72
N PRO A 26 -8.73 -1.37 8.22
CA PRO A 26 -9.06 -1.23 6.82
C PRO A 26 -7.80 -1.36 5.97
N VAL A 27 -7.82 -2.25 5.00
CA VAL A 27 -6.67 -2.53 4.13
C VAL A 27 -7.07 -2.34 2.68
N ALA A 28 -6.26 -1.59 1.94
CA ALA A 28 -6.32 -1.55 0.49
C ALA A 28 -5.01 -2.04 -0.09
N ARG A 29 -5.07 -2.87 -1.12
CA ARG A 29 -3.92 -3.41 -1.85
C ARG A 29 -4.22 -3.47 -3.33
N ASN A 30 -3.18 -3.24 -4.11
CA ASN A 30 -3.28 -3.17 -5.56
C ASN A 30 -2.52 -4.34 -6.20
N LEU A 31 -3.11 -4.88 -7.27
CA LEU A 31 -2.46 -5.84 -8.18
C LEU A 31 -2.68 -5.35 -9.61
N MET A 32 -1.81 -5.75 -10.53
CA MET A 32 -2.05 -5.53 -11.95
C MET A 32 -2.87 -6.66 -12.53
N THR A 33 -3.77 -6.32 -13.45
CA THR A 33 -4.48 -7.31 -14.24
C THR A 33 -3.60 -7.84 -15.36
N THR A 34 -3.82 -9.10 -15.72
CA THR A 34 -3.07 -9.78 -16.78
C THR A 34 -4.01 -10.26 -17.85
N GLN A 35 -3.56 -10.22 -19.09
CA GLN A 35 -4.35 -10.65 -20.25
C GLN A 35 -4.91 -12.07 -20.07
N ALA A 36 -6.17 -12.25 -20.38
CA ALA A 36 -6.90 -13.52 -20.29
C ALA A 36 -7.02 -14.13 -18.89
N GLN A 37 -6.48 -13.50 -17.86
CA GLN A 37 -6.57 -13.98 -16.50
C GLN A 37 -7.94 -13.66 -15.89
N ARG A 38 -8.52 -14.67 -15.21
CA ARG A 38 -9.79 -14.55 -14.48
C ARG A 38 -9.63 -14.72 -12.98
N ARG A 39 -8.49 -15.21 -12.55
CA ARG A 39 -8.25 -15.61 -11.17
C ARG A 39 -7.06 -14.85 -10.62
N TYR A 40 -7.29 -14.15 -9.52
CA TYR A 40 -6.28 -13.34 -8.84
C TYR A 40 -6.19 -13.74 -7.38
N GLU A 41 -4.97 -13.87 -6.88
CA GLU A 41 -4.73 -14.12 -5.46
C GLU A 41 -5.11 -12.87 -4.65
N VAL A 42 -5.86 -13.07 -3.56
CA VAL A 42 -6.18 -11.98 -2.64
C VAL A 42 -4.91 -11.63 -1.86
N PRO A 43 -4.51 -10.35 -1.80
CA PRO A 43 -3.33 -9.94 -1.05
C PRO A 43 -3.38 -10.42 0.41
N ALA A 44 -2.27 -10.98 0.91
CA ALA A 44 -2.19 -11.60 2.23
C ALA A 44 -2.54 -10.65 3.40
N ALA A 45 -2.45 -9.33 3.18
CA ALA A 45 -2.87 -8.33 4.16
C ALA A 45 -4.38 -8.31 4.38
N ILE A 46 -5.18 -8.83 3.44
CA ILE A 46 -6.63 -8.98 3.56
C ILE A 46 -6.91 -10.39 4.06
N THR A 47 -7.33 -10.51 5.31
CA THR A 47 -7.44 -11.79 6.02
C THR A 47 -8.70 -12.58 5.68
N GLU A 48 -9.71 -11.93 5.14
CA GLU A 48 -10.98 -12.55 4.76
C GLU A 48 -11.37 -12.20 3.32
N ARG A 49 -12.62 -12.44 2.98
CA ARG A 49 -13.18 -12.03 1.71
C ARG A 49 -13.04 -10.51 1.54
N PRO A 50 -12.55 -10.00 0.41
CA PRO A 50 -12.56 -8.57 0.13
C PRO A 50 -13.96 -7.95 0.28
N ILE A 51 -14.02 -6.75 0.79
CA ILE A 51 -15.27 -5.98 0.93
C ILE A 51 -15.66 -5.40 -0.42
N ALA A 52 -14.69 -4.86 -1.14
CA ALA A 52 -14.86 -4.30 -2.47
C ALA A 52 -13.63 -4.60 -3.33
N ILE A 53 -13.86 -4.69 -4.64
CA ILE A 53 -12.80 -4.80 -5.64
C ILE A 53 -13.08 -3.76 -6.72
N TRP A 54 -12.08 -2.95 -7.00
CA TRP A 54 -12.16 -1.88 -7.99
C TRP A 54 -11.19 -2.14 -9.12
N LEU A 55 -11.63 -1.90 -10.35
CA LEU A 55 -10.78 -1.84 -11.51
C LEU A 55 -10.52 -0.36 -11.82
N GLU A 56 -9.26 0.05 -11.68
CA GLU A 56 -8.83 1.38 -12.11
C GLU A 56 -8.25 1.26 -13.51
N ARG A 57 -8.82 2.01 -14.42
CA ARG A 57 -8.25 2.15 -15.76
C ARG A 57 -6.94 2.90 -15.62
N GLY A 58 -5.87 2.37 -16.18
CA GLY A 58 -4.61 3.04 -16.28
C GLY A 58 -4.76 4.39 -16.98
N HIS A 59 -3.95 5.33 -16.59
CA HIS A 59 -3.87 6.62 -17.27
C HIS A 59 -2.73 6.54 -18.27
N ASP A 60 -3.06 6.68 -19.53
CA ASP A 60 -2.06 6.99 -20.55
C ASP A 60 -1.52 8.40 -20.25
N VAL A 61 -0.37 8.45 -19.57
CA VAL A 61 0.29 9.71 -19.22
C VAL A 61 0.79 10.47 -20.45
N THR A 62 0.89 9.80 -21.60
CA THR A 62 1.26 10.44 -22.86
C THR A 62 0.15 11.35 -23.37
N SER A 63 -1.10 11.11 -22.99
CA SER A 63 -2.25 11.93 -23.37
C SER A 63 -2.41 13.21 -22.54
N TYR A 64 -1.63 13.39 -21.46
CA TYR A 64 -1.67 14.62 -20.68
C TYR A 64 -0.98 15.76 -21.44
N ILE A 65 -1.78 16.70 -21.93
CA ILE A 65 -1.34 17.85 -22.73
C ILE A 65 -0.26 18.70 -22.02
N ASN A 66 -0.18 18.63 -20.69
CA ASN A 66 0.72 19.43 -19.86
C ASN A 66 1.86 18.62 -19.21
N ASN A 67 2.07 17.36 -19.60
CA ASN A 67 3.20 16.61 -19.11
C ASN A 67 4.50 17.15 -19.71
N ILE A 68 5.41 17.64 -18.87
CA ILE A 68 6.68 18.22 -19.32
C ILE A 68 7.81 17.17 -19.45
N LEU A 69 7.52 15.88 -19.16
CA LEU A 69 8.46 14.79 -19.32
C LEU A 69 8.53 14.30 -20.77
N SER A 70 9.69 13.83 -21.14
CA SER A 70 9.91 13.02 -22.34
C SER A 70 9.91 11.55 -21.96
N ASN A 71 9.37 10.66 -22.83
CA ASN A 71 9.24 9.23 -22.54
C ASN A 71 8.65 8.95 -21.14
N PRO A 72 7.47 9.52 -20.82
CA PRO A 72 6.91 9.43 -19.46
C PRO A 72 6.35 8.03 -19.13
N SER A 73 5.98 7.25 -20.14
CA SER A 73 5.45 5.89 -20.02
C SER A 73 6.53 4.81 -20.19
N PHE A 74 7.80 5.20 -20.26
CA PHE A 74 8.93 4.28 -20.39
C PHE A 74 8.78 3.26 -21.55
N GLU A 75 8.29 3.73 -22.71
CA GLU A 75 8.15 2.88 -23.91
C GLU A 75 9.39 2.88 -24.80
N ASP A 76 10.17 3.96 -24.77
CA ASP A 76 11.35 4.12 -25.61
C ASP A 76 12.62 3.78 -24.84
N PHE A 77 13.37 2.79 -25.34
CA PHE A 77 14.63 2.33 -24.73
C PHE A 77 15.76 2.27 -25.74
N THR A 78 16.95 2.69 -25.30
CA THR A 78 18.18 2.48 -26.03
C THR A 78 19.17 1.69 -25.17
N SER A 79 19.54 0.49 -25.61
CA SER A 79 20.49 -0.41 -24.90
C SER A 79 20.07 -0.73 -23.45
N GLY A 80 18.76 -0.88 -23.19
CA GLY A 80 18.21 -1.21 -21.88
C GLY A 80 18.04 -0.03 -20.93
N ALA A 81 18.43 1.18 -21.34
CA ALA A 81 18.17 2.40 -20.60
C ALA A 81 16.96 3.15 -21.18
N PRO A 82 16.05 3.67 -20.37
CA PRO A 82 14.92 4.44 -20.87
C PRO A 82 15.39 5.77 -21.45
N ASP A 83 14.94 6.07 -22.66
CA ASP A 83 15.34 7.28 -23.37
C ASP A 83 14.94 8.54 -22.61
N SER A 84 15.80 9.54 -22.62
CA SER A 84 15.65 10.82 -21.91
C SER A 84 15.76 10.74 -20.38
N TRP A 85 15.95 9.56 -19.80
CA TRP A 85 16.20 9.37 -18.37
C TRP A 85 17.65 8.99 -18.11
N THR A 86 18.17 9.41 -16.98
CA THR A 86 19.54 9.11 -16.57
C THR A 86 19.52 8.34 -15.25
N ALA A 87 20.03 7.11 -15.30
CA ALA A 87 20.27 6.31 -14.11
C ALA A 87 21.68 6.56 -13.56
N THR A 88 21.79 6.68 -12.24
CA THR A 88 23.07 6.79 -11.55
C THR A 88 23.07 5.78 -10.41
N THR A 89 24.09 4.92 -10.34
CA THR A 89 24.21 3.86 -9.32
C THR A 89 23.00 2.89 -9.31
N LEU A 90 22.37 2.72 -10.46
CA LEU A 90 21.28 1.75 -10.70
C LEU A 90 21.53 1.06 -12.02
N ASP A 91 21.26 -0.24 -12.08
CA ASP A 91 21.10 -0.95 -13.33
C ASP A 91 19.68 -0.79 -13.84
N THR A 92 19.54 -0.56 -15.14
CA THR A 92 18.24 -0.40 -15.79
C THR A 92 18.05 -1.50 -16.83
N ALA A 93 16.81 -1.94 -16.99
CA ALA A 93 16.41 -2.82 -18.06
C ALA A 93 14.98 -2.51 -18.50
N GLU A 94 14.70 -2.70 -19.78
CA GLU A 94 13.35 -2.71 -20.30
C GLU A 94 12.64 -3.99 -19.84
N GLU A 95 11.43 -3.83 -19.29
CA GLU A 95 10.54 -4.95 -18.97
C GLU A 95 9.27 -4.83 -19.80
N THR A 96 8.94 -5.92 -20.49
CA THR A 96 7.72 -6.01 -21.29
C THR A 96 6.81 -7.08 -20.74
N SER A 97 5.53 -6.98 -21.00
CA SER A 97 4.53 -7.99 -20.60
C SER A 97 4.82 -9.39 -21.16
N THR A 98 5.68 -9.47 -22.19
CA THR A 98 6.04 -10.72 -22.88
C THR A 98 7.35 -11.32 -22.41
N THR A 99 8.22 -10.57 -21.75
CA THR A 99 9.59 -11.00 -21.40
C THR A 99 9.74 -11.48 -19.98
N THR A 100 8.81 -11.13 -19.09
CA THR A 100 8.90 -11.52 -17.67
C THR A 100 7.88 -12.59 -17.30
N PRO A 101 8.29 -13.58 -16.48
CA PRO A 101 7.33 -14.50 -15.83
C PRO A 101 6.47 -13.77 -14.78
N ILE A 102 6.72 -12.49 -14.53
CA ILE A 102 6.09 -11.70 -13.50
C ILE A 102 5.14 -10.71 -14.17
N ASN A 103 3.90 -11.14 -14.35
CA ASN A 103 2.82 -10.40 -15.04
C ASN A 103 2.43 -9.04 -14.40
N TYR A 104 3.18 -8.56 -13.43
CA TYR A 104 2.92 -7.30 -12.75
C TYR A 104 4.03 -6.24 -12.97
N ALA A 105 5.05 -6.56 -13.77
CA ALA A 105 6.19 -5.66 -13.99
C ALA A 105 5.83 -4.45 -14.86
N VAL A 106 4.79 -4.55 -15.68
CA VAL A 106 4.33 -3.49 -16.56
C VAL A 106 2.94 -3.05 -16.12
N ARG A 107 2.70 -1.75 -16.04
CA ARG A 107 1.44 -1.25 -15.51
C ARG A 107 0.39 -0.95 -16.58
N ASP A 108 0.66 -0.09 -17.52
CA ASP A 108 -0.38 0.50 -18.39
C ASP A 108 -0.06 0.45 -19.87
N SER A 109 1.19 0.28 -20.19
CA SER A 109 1.75 0.37 -21.54
C SER A 109 2.39 -0.93 -21.98
N GLY A 110 3.16 -0.91 -23.05
CA GLY A 110 3.89 -2.10 -23.53
C GLY A 110 5.11 -2.43 -22.69
N SER A 111 5.72 -1.43 -22.06
CA SER A 111 6.98 -1.53 -21.32
C SER A 111 6.95 -0.78 -20.00
N SER A 112 7.86 -1.12 -19.12
CA SER A 112 8.23 -0.37 -17.91
C SER A 112 9.74 -0.42 -17.71
N VAL A 113 10.30 0.43 -16.86
CA VAL A 113 11.69 0.33 -16.49
C VAL A 113 11.87 -0.51 -15.23
N ARG A 114 12.66 -1.58 -15.33
CA ARG A 114 13.19 -2.28 -14.16
C ARG A 114 14.43 -1.57 -13.67
N LEU A 115 14.51 -1.38 -12.39
CA LEU A 115 15.61 -0.74 -11.68
C LEU A 115 16.16 -1.72 -10.64
N THR A 116 17.48 -1.89 -10.61
CA THR A 116 18.14 -2.77 -9.65
C THR A 116 19.21 -1.97 -8.91
N SER A 117 19.15 -1.99 -7.58
CA SER A 117 20.15 -1.31 -6.74
C SER A 117 21.49 -2.03 -6.82
N GLN A 118 22.58 -1.29 -7.08
CA GLN A 118 23.93 -1.87 -7.24
C GLN A 118 24.66 -2.05 -5.91
N THR A 119 24.40 -1.18 -4.95
CA THR A 119 25.04 -1.21 -3.62
C THR A 119 24.12 -0.54 -2.61
N SER A 120 24.44 -0.64 -1.33
CA SER A 120 23.74 0.10 -0.26
C SER A 120 23.91 1.63 -0.36
N SER A 121 24.17 2.15 -1.54
CA SER A 121 24.27 3.58 -1.84
C SER A 121 22.99 4.10 -2.50
N THR A 122 22.76 5.39 -2.36
CA THR A 122 21.64 6.07 -3.02
C THR A 122 21.84 6.02 -4.54
N GLY A 123 20.88 5.41 -5.24
CA GLY A 123 20.79 5.44 -6.69
C GLY A 123 19.69 6.40 -7.15
N THR A 124 19.75 6.89 -8.38
CA THR A 124 18.72 7.77 -8.91
C THR A 124 18.38 7.43 -10.36
N LEU A 125 17.08 7.62 -10.71
CA LEU A 125 16.60 7.69 -12.09
C LEU A 125 15.96 9.07 -12.29
N LEU A 126 16.64 9.93 -13.02
CA LEU A 126 16.25 11.34 -13.15
C LEU A 126 16.14 11.78 -14.62
N GLN A 127 15.22 12.69 -14.86
CA GLN A 127 15.13 13.43 -16.11
C GLN A 127 15.41 14.92 -15.89
N THR A 128 16.23 15.50 -16.75
CA THR A 128 16.50 16.95 -16.75
C THR A 128 15.43 17.66 -17.56
N ILE A 129 14.77 18.63 -16.94
CA ILE A 129 13.74 19.44 -17.58
C ILE A 129 14.41 20.56 -18.37
N SER A 130 14.05 20.65 -19.65
CA SER A 130 14.53 21.72 -20.53
C SER A 130 13.89 23.06 -20.17
N SER A 131 14.65 24.15 -20.29
CA SER A 131 14.16 25.53 -20.06
C SER A 131 13.49 25.74 -18.69
N PRO A 132 14.09 25.31 -17.57
CA PRO A 132 13.45 25.30 -16.25
C PRO A 132 13.08 26.72 -15.76
N GLY A 133 13.72 27.74 -16.27
CA GLY A 133 13.44 29.16 -15.96
C GLY A 133 12.02 29.60 -16.33
N THR A 134 11.38 28.95 -17.32
CA THR A 134 9.98 29.24 -17.69
C THR A 134 8.98 28.88 -16.63
N HIS A 135 9.39 28.05 -15.64
CA HIS A 135 8.55 27.58 -14.55
C HIS A 135 8.86 28.25 -13.22
N SER A 136 9.73 29.28 -13.22
CA SER A 136 10.11 30.03 -12.00
C SER A 136 8.89 30.61 -11.29
N GLY A 137 8.88 30.50 -9.95
CA GLY A 137 7.80 30.99 -9.09
C GLY A 137 6.49 30.20 -9.19
N GLN A 138 6.48 29.07 -9.90
CA GLN A 138 5.30 28.21 -10.04
C GLN A 138 5.50 26.93 -9.21
N ARG A 139 4.38 26.24 -8.92
CA ARG A 139 4.45 24.90 -8.34
C ARG A 139 4.78 23.90 -9.42
N ILE A 140 5.66 22.95 -9.11
CA ILE A 140 5.90 21.75 -9.91
C ILE A 140 5.35 20.56 -9.15
N SER A 141 4.67 19.68 -9.84
CA SER A 141 4.12 18.45 -9.23
C SER A 141 4.52 17.24 -10.07
N LEU A 142 5.02 16.22 -9.40
CA LEU A 142 5.50 14.95 -9.95
C LEU A 142 4.63 13.81 -9.44
N SER A 143 4.27 12.87 -10.29
CA SER A 143 3.82 11.55 -9.89
C SER A 143 4.46 10.49 -10.76
N ILE A 144 4.81 9.35 -10.16
CA ILE A 144 5.36 8.19 -10.85
C ILE A 144 4.75 6.96 -10.20
N TRP A 145 4.33 5.99 -11.00
CA TRP A 145 3.95 4.69 -10.50
C TRP A 145 5.19 3.83 -10.26
N VAL A 146 5.28 3.24 -9.09
CA VAL A 146 6.40 2.40 -8.70
C VAL A 146 5.86 1.10 -8.09
N TYR A 147 6.43 -0.02 -8.52
CA TYR A 147 6.21 -1.32 -7.90
C TYR A 147 7.42 -1.68 -7.05
N CYS A 148 7.18 -1.93 -5.79
CA CYS A 148 8.18 -2.45 -4.86
C CYS A 148 7.49 -3.24 -3.74
N LEU A 149 8.14 -4.30 -3.24
CA LEU A 149 7.64 -5.08 -2.10
C LEU A 149 8.32 -4.71 -0.78
N THR A 150 9.27 -3.78 -0.83
CA THR A 150 10.00 -3.31 0.36
C THR A 150 9.65 -1.86 0.65
N ALA A 151 9.21 -1.59 1.88
CA ALA A 151 8.84 -0.24 2.30
C ALA A 151 10.07 0.67 2.45
N SER A 152 9.88 1.96 2.20
CA SER A 152 10.84 3.04 2.46
C SER A 152 12.19 2.89 1.76
N VAL A 153 12.23 2.25 0.59
CA VAL A 153 13.45 2.10 -0.22
C VAL A 153 13.46 2.99 -1.46
N VAL A 154 12.29 3.43 -1.94
CA VAL A 154 12.16 4.29 -3.11
C VAL A 154 11.35 5.54 -2.75
N SER A 155 11.83 6.68 -3.19
CA SER A 155 11.18 7.98 -3.03
C SER A 155 11.20 8.77 -4.33
N THR A 156 10.24 9.66 -4.52
CA THR A 156 10.33 10.69 -5.57
C THR A 156 11.41 11.70 -5.25
N GLN A 157 12.02 12.26 -6.27
CA GLN A 157 13.03 13.31 -6.14
C GLN A 157 12.74 14.48 -7.08
N LEU A 158 12.78 15.68 -6.51
CA LEU A 158 12.84 16.94 -7.24
C LEU A 158 14.15 17.65 -6.86
N THR A 159 14.99 17.99 -7.85
CA THR A 159 16.20 18.74 -7.60
C THR A 159 16.11 20.08 -8.28
N ILE A 160 16.08 21.15 -7.49
CA ILE A 160 15.92 22.53 -7.96
C ILE A 160 17.17 23.33 -7.61
N ASN A 161 17.84 23.89 -8.63
CA ASN A 161 19.09 24.64 -8.45
C ASN A 161 20.16 23.89 -7.63
N GLY A 162 20.22 22.55 -7.80
CA GLY A 162 21.14 21.68 -7.06
C GLY A 162 20.66 21.27 -5.66
N THR A 163 19.55 21.81 -5.16
CA THR A 163 18.95 21.39 -3.88
C THR A 163 18.06 20.17 -4.14
N ILE A 164 18.35 19.07 -3.44
CA ILE A 164 17.61 17.83 -3.53
C ILE A 164 16.45 17.85 -2.53
N ASN A 165 15.23 17.69 -3.04
CA ASN A 165 14.01 17.51 -2.26
C ASN A 165 13.48 16.10 -2.51
N LEU A 166 13.38 15.29 -1.45
CA LEU A 166 12.87 13.93 -1.50
C LEU A 166 11.42 13.91 -1.02
N GLY A 167 10.60 13.14 -1.71
CA GLY A 167 9.25 12.85 -1.26
C GLY A 167 9.24 12.09 0.06
N THR A 168 8.24 12.35 0.87
CA THR A 168 8.05 11.77 2.20
C THR A 168 6.80 10.92 2.26
N ALA A 169 6.62 10.16 3.33
CA ALA A 169 5.38 9.42 3.56
C ALA A 169 4.16 10.36 3.71
N ALA A 170 4.38 11.58 4.21
CA ALA A 170 3.32 12.56 4.46
C ALA A 170 2.74 13.16 3.16
N ASP A 171 3.57 13.30 2.12
CA ASP A 171 3.15 13.81 0.80
C ASP A 171 2.87 12.69 -0.21
N GLY A 172 3.01 11.42 0.19
CA GLY A 172 2.84 10.26 -0.67
C GLY A 172 4.02 9.99 -1.60
N GLY A 173 5.16 10.66 -1.38
CA GLY A 173 6.35 10.52 -2.20
C GLY A 173 7.28 9.37 -1.81
N LEU A 174 6.99 8.64 -0.72
CA LEU A 174 7.77 7.50 -0.25
C LEU A 174 6.97 6.20 -0.37
N HIS A 175 7.56 5.18 -0.99
CA HIS A 175 6.93 3.88 -1.24
C HIS A 175 6.68 3.09 0.07
N THR A 176 5.49 2.51 0.22
CA THR A 176 5.09 1.76 1.44
C THR A 176 5.34 0.26 1.37
N GLY A 177 5.76 -0.28 0.21
CA GLY A 177 6.05 -1.70 0.02
C GLY A 177 4.83 -2.56 -0.32
N SER A 178 3.76 -1.96 -0.83
CA SER A 178 2.49 -2.66 -1.07
C SER A 178 2.21 -3.02 -2.55
N GLY A 179 3.26 -3.14 -3.37
CA GLY A 179 3.13 -3.41 -4.79
C GLY A 179 3.11 -2.12 -5.61
N TRP A 180 2.24 -2.00 -6.63
CA TRP A 180 2.12 -0.76 -7.39
C TRP A 180 1.53 0.36 -6.56
N GLU A 181 2.29 1.45 -6.41
CA GLU A 181 1.87 2.67 -5.73
C GLU A 181 2.16 3.88 -6.61
N LYS A 182 1.25 4.83 -6.61
CA LYS A 182 1.47 6.14 -7.22
C LYS A 182 2.17 7.03 -6.22
N LEU A 183 3.46 7.25 -6.42
CA LEU A 183 4.21 8.20 -5.62
C LEU A 183 3.94 9.61 -6.13
N THR A 184 3.75 10.56 -5.22
CA THR A 184 3.47 11.97 -5.55
C THR A 184 4.40 12.90 -4.78
N HIS A 185 4.82 13.98 -5.42
CA HIS A 185 5.62 15.00 -4.77
C HIS A 185 5.39 16.35 -5.43
N TYR A 186 5.47 17.43 -4.69
CA TYR A 186 5.38 18.77 -5.24
C TYR A 186 6.32 19.73 -4.51
N GLU A 187 6.79 20.74 -5.25
CA GLU A 187 7.61 21.82 -4.71
C GLU A 187 7.18 23.16 -5.31
N ASP A 188 7.20 24.19 -4.50
CA ASP A 188 7.04 25.56 -4.97
C ASP A 188 8.41 26.09 -5.39
N MET A 189 8.55 26.36 -6.71
CA MET A 189 9.84 26.75 -7.25
C MET A 189 10.19 28.21 -6.91
N PRO A 190 11.48 28.49 -6.68
CA PRO A 190 11.95 29.84 -6.43
C PRO A 190 11.70 30.76 -7.65
N VAL A 191 11.76 32.07 -7.43
CA VAL A 191 11.59 33.07 -8.50
C VAL A 191 12.65 33.01 -9.59
N THR A 192 13.75 32.28 -9.35
CA THR A 192 14.79 32.03 -10.34
C THR A 192 15.15 30.54 -10.31
N VAL A 193 14.88 29.84 -11.41
CA VAL A 193 15.23 28.44 -11.61
C VAL A 193 16.21 28.33 -12.77
N THR A 194 17.39 27.78 -12.49
CA THR A 194 18.45 27.58 -13.49
C THR A 194 18.62 26.09 -13.86
N SER A 195 18.23 25.20 -12.96
CA SER A 195 18.23 23.74 -13.20
C SER A 195 17.08 23.07 -12.48
N LEU A 196 16.49 22.07 -13.13
CA LEU A 196 15.43 21.24 -12.59
C LEU A 196 15.65 19.81 -13.10
N THR A 197 15.74 18.86 -12.18
CA THR A 197 15.68 17.44 -12.47
C THR A 197 14.59 16.78 -11.63
N VAL A 198 13.91 15.80 -12.19
CA VAL A 198 12.78 15.14 -11.56
C VAL A 198 12.89 13.62 -11.74
N GLY A 199 12.40 12.84 -10.80
CA GLY A 199 12.36 11.39 -10.93
C GLY A 199 12.33 10.64 -9.60
N LEU A 200 13.10 9.57 -9.51
CA LEU A 200 13.15 8.66 -8.38
C LEU A 200 14.53 8.65 -7.73
N SER A 201 14.54 8.48 -6.42
CA SER A 201 15.72 8.19 -5.61
C SER A 201 15.54 6.88 -4.88
N VAL A 202 16.53 6.00 -4.97
CA VAL A 202 16.64 4.81 -4.14
C VAL A 202 17.41 5.17 -2.89
N LEU A 203 16.83 4.92 -1.75
CA LEU A 203 17.40 5.30 -0.46
C LEU A 203 18.46 4.27 -0.03
N SER A 204 19.39 4.71 0.83
CA SER A 204 20.46 3.85 1.35
C SER A 204 19.99 2.66 2.20
N THR A 205 18.69 2.59 2.50
CA THR A 205 18.04 1.44 3.14
C THR A 205 17.79 0.27 2.20
N ALA A 206 17.88 0.48 0.89
CA ALA A 206 17.79 -0.61 -0.09
C ALA A 206 18.99 -1.54 0.05
N THR A 207 18.74 -2.84 -0.02
CA THR A 207 19.80 -3.85 -0.10
C THR A 207 20.28 -4.00 -1.54
N ASP A 208 21.50 -4.52 -1.72
CA ASP A 208 22.01 -4.84 -3.05
C ASP A 208 21.07 -5.78 -3.80
N ASN A 209 20.93 -5.55 -5.09
CA ASN A 209 20.05 -6.30 -5.99
C ASN A 209 18.55 -6.23 -5.61
N THR A 210 18.11 -5.20 -4.89
CA THR A 210 16.68 -4.93 -4.75
C THR A 210 16.13 -4.48 -6.09
N GLU A 211 15.15 -5.22 -6.61
CA GLU A 211 14.44 -4.90 -7.85
C GLU A 211 13.16 -4.11 -7.57
N PHE A 212 12.90 -3.13 -8.39
CA PHE A 212 11.66 -2.39 -8.44
C PHE A 212 11.39 -1.92 -9.86
N TYR A 213 10.15 -1.56 -10.14
CA TYR A 213 9.70 -1.19 -11.47
C TYR A 213 9.07 0.18 -11.42
N ALA A 214 9.28 0.98 -12.45
CA ALA A 214 8.65 2.29 -12.57
C ALA A 214 7.95 2.43 -13.93
N ASP A 215 6.80 3.12 -13.89
CA ASP A 215 5.97 3.34 -15.05
C ASP A 215 5.14 4.62 -14.88
N ASP A 216 4.56 5.13 -15.97
CA ASP A 216 3.60 6.23 -15.95
C ASP A 216 4.02 7.46 -15.13
N ALA A 217 5.09 8.11 -15.53
CA ALA A 217 5.55 9.34 -14.92
C ALA A 217 4.78 10.57 -15.46
N LEU A 218 4.32 11.41 -14.56
CA LEU A 218 3.66 12.67 -14.88
C LEU A 218 4.32 13.81 -14.13
N CYS A 219 4.80 14.79 -14.82
CA CYS A 219 5.29 16.04 -14.24
C CYS A 219 4.56 17.22 -14.85
N VAL A 220 3.90 18.03 -14.03
CA VAL A 220 3.11 19.17 -14.48
C VAL A 220 3.44 20.42 -13.70
N VAL A 221 3.19 21.55 -14.33
CA VAL A 221 3.23 22.86 -13.68
C VAL A 221 1.86 23.12 -13.07
N GLY A 222 1.80 23.28 -11.77
CA GLY A 222 0.57 23.38 -11.00
C GLY A 222 0.28 22.14 -10.14
N PRO A 223 -0.90 22.07 -9.52
CA PRO A 223 -1.30 20.92 -8.75
C PRO A 223 -1.56 19.70 -9.65
N LEU A 224 -1.21 18.50 -9.16
CA LEU A 224 -1.65 17.26 -9.81
C LEU A 224 -3.18 17.23 -9.81
N GLN A 225 -3.75 17.05 -10.96
CA GLN A 225 -5.17 16.75 -11.03
C GLN A 225 -5.33 15.26 -10.75
N GLU A 226 -5.95 14.94 -9.62
CA GLU A 226 -6.36 13.56 -9.35
C GLU A 226 -7.24 13.09 -10.53
N PRO A 227 -6.98 11.86 -11.03
CA PRO A 227 -7.88 11.28 -12.01
C PRO A 227 -9.29 11.30 -11.45
N SER A 228 -10.22 11.76 -12.25
CA SER A 228 -11.63 11.78 -11.88
C SER A 228 -12.03 10.39 -11.35
N PRO A 229 -12.81 10.30 -10.25
CA PRO A 229 -13.37 9.02 -9.76
C PRO A 229 -14.16 8.26 -10.84
N GLN A 230 -14.42 8.86 -11.98
CA GLN A 230 -15.07 8.26 -13.15
C GLN A 230 -14.25 7.13 -13.81
N ASN A 231 -12.96 7.00 -13.49
CA ASN A 231 -12.11 5.93 -14.04
C ASN A 231 -12.02 4.69 -13.15
N ARG A 232 -12.77 4.67 -12.03
CA ARG A 232 -12.87 3.50 -11.16
C ARG A 232 -14.18 2.77 -11.41
N GLU A 233 -14.10 1.50 -11.69
CA GLU A 233 -15.25 0.60 -11.84
C GLU A 233 -15.27 -0.41 -10.69
N GLU A 234 -16.36 -0.44 -9.91
CA GLU A 234 -16.56 -1.47 -8.91
C GLU A 234 -16.92 -2.81 -9.58
N LEU A 235 -16.08 -3.81 -9.39
CA LEU A 235 -16.33 -5.15 -9.87
C LEU A 235 -17.27 -5.89 -8.92
N ARG A 236 -18.52 -6.01 -9.27
CA ARG A 236 -19.60 -6.57 -8.41
C ARG A 236 -19.80 -8.06 -8.54
N ARG A 237 -19.28 -8.68 -9.61
CA ARG A 237 -19.48 -10.11 -9.91
C ARG A 237 -18.13 -10.83 -9.81
N TRP A 238 -17.93 -11.51 -8.71
CA TRP A 238 -16.76 -12.33 -8.47
C TRP A 238 -17.05 -13.38 -7.40
N ASP A 239 -16.38 -14.51 -7.50
CA ASP A 239 -16.43 -15.58 -6.52
C ASP A 239 -15.17 -15.58 -5.68
N TYR A 240 -15.31 -15.84 -4.38
CA TYR A 240 -14.20 -16.01 -3.46
C TYR A 240 -13.93 -17.48 -3.26
N VAL A 241 -12.75 -17.94 -3.65
CA VAL A 241 -12.40 -19.36 -3.69
C VAL A 241 -11.12 -19.60 -2.90
N PRO A 242 -11.19 -20.28 -1.75
CA PRO A 242 -9.99 -20.77 -1.09
C PRO A 242 -9.38 -21.92 -1.88
N VAL A 243 -8.07 -21.88 -2.07
CA VAL A 243 -7.33 -22.91 -2.79
C VAL A 243 -6.17 -23.37 -1.93
N VAL A 244 -6.00 -24.67 -1.83
CA VAL A 244 -4.86 -25.27 -1.13
C VAL A 244 -3.80 -25.61 -2.17
N GLU A 245 -2.67 -24.90 -2.11
CA GLU A 245 -1.49 -25.14 -2.93
C GLU A 245 -0.37 -25.71 -2.04
N GLY A 246 -0.16 -27.02 -2.15
CA GLY A 246 0.75 -27.72 -1.23
C GLY A 246 0.24 -27.70 0.21
N SER A 247 1.01 -27.11 1.11
CA SER A 247 0.65 -26.92 2.54
C SER A 247 0.05 -25.54 2.84
N THR A 248 -0.06 -24.65 1.84
CA THR A 248 -0.49 -23.26 2.04
C THR A 248 -1.88 -23.06 1.46
N GLN A 249 -2.79 -22.57 2.29
CA GLN A 249 -4.08 -22.10 1.81
C GLN A 249 -3.93 -20.68 1.29
N ARG A 250 -4.33 -20.46 0.04
CA ARG A 250 -4.39 -19.15 -0.62
C ARG A 250 -5.81 -18.82 -0.99
N ASN A 251 -6.17 -17.58 -0.86
CA ASN A 251 -7.49 -17.10 -1.21
C ASN A 251 -7.45 -16.42 -2.56
N HIS A 252 -8.38 -16.73 -3.42
CA HIS A 252 -8.48 -16.16 -4.76
C HIS A 252 -9.85 -15.55 -4.99
N VAL A 253 -9.89 -14.53 -5.82
CA VAL A 253 -11.10 -14.07 -6.47
C VAL A 253 -11.12 -14.56 -7.92
N VAL A 254 -12.30 -14.98 -8.38
CA VAL A 254 -12.50 -15.48 -9.73
C VAL A 254 -13.57 -14.63 -10.39
N PHE A 255 -13.24 -14.03 -11.51
CA PHE A 255 -14.18 -13.23 -12.31
C PHE A 255 -14.87 -14.09 -13.38
N PRO A 256 -16.13 -13.81 -13.73
CA PRO A 256 -16.86 -14.57 -14.76
C PRO A 256 -16.27 -14.38 -16.17
N TYR A 257 -15.51 -13.32 -16.37
CA TYR A 257 -14.85 -12.98 -17.63
C TYR A 257 -13.40 -12.53 -17.34
N PRO A 258 -12.50 -12.65 -18.33
CA PRO A 258 -11.14 -12.10 -18.20
C PRO A 258 -11.23 -10.59 -18.00
N LEU A 259 -10.39 -10.05 -17.12
CA LEU A 259 -10.25 -8.62 -16.99
C LEU A 259 -9.37 -8.07 -18.13
N PRO A 260 -9.54 -6.79 -18.48
CA PRO A 260 -8.62 -6.11 -19.39
C PRO A 260 -7.20 -6.19 -18.87
N ASP A 261 -6.23 -6.19 -19.75
CA ASP A 261 -4.81 -6.22 -19.41
C ASP A 261 -4.31 -4.86 -18.91
N HIS A 262 -3.29 -4.86 -18.04
CA HIS A 262 -2.60 -3.66 -17.54
C HIS A 262 -3.50 -2.64 -16.80
N TYR A 263 -4.56 -3.12 -16.13
CA TYR A 263 -5.37 -2.29 -15.24
C TYR A 263 -4.99 -2.55 -13.79
N LEU A 264 -5.17 -1.54 -12.95
CA LEU A 264 -4.95 -1.69 -11.52
C LEU A 264 -6.20 -2.32 -10.89
N LEU A 265 -6.01 -3.49 -10.28
CA LEU A 265 -7.04 -4.19 -9.53
C LEU A 265 -6.84 -3.88 -8.04
N ARG A 266 -7.69 -3.01 -7.50
CA ARG A 266 -7.62 -2.61 -6.10
C ARG A 266 -8.55 -3.46 -5.26
N PHE A 267 -7.99 -4.13 -4.28
CA PHE A 267 -8.71 -4.87 -3.26
C PHE A 267 -8.88 -4.03 -2.01
N GLU A 268 -10.08 -3.94 -1.50
CA GLU A 268 -10.38 -3.32 -0.21
C GLU A 268 -10.96 -4.39 0.73
N GLY A 269 -10.46 -4.45 1.94
CA GLY A 269 -10.86 -5.47 2.90
C GLY A 269 -10.43 -5.14 4.31
N SER A 270 -10.44 -6.17 5.15
CA SER A 270 -10.07 -6.08 6.56
C SER A 270 -8.84 -6.93 6.84
N GLY A 271 -7.91 -6.38 7.59
CA GLY A 271 -6.73 -7.05 8.08
C GLY A 271 -6.65 -7.08 9.61
N TYR A 272 -5.75 -7.88 10.15
CA TYR A 272 -5.46 -7.83 11.57
C TYR A 272 -4.80 -6.49 11.95
N LEU A 273 -5.05 -6.03 13.15
CA LEU A 273 -4.28 -4.94 13.75
C LEU A 273 -2.80 -5.30 13.80
N SER A 274 -1.92 -4.31 13.86
CA SER A 274 -0.47 -4.54 13.99
C SER A 274 -0.13 -5.28 15.31
N SER A 275 0.91 -6.11 15.29
CA SER A 275 1.37 -6.81 16.48
C SER A 275 2.17 -5.88 17.39
N VAL A 276 2.04 -6.08 18.70
CA VAL A 276 2.82 -5.36 19.70
C VAL A 276 4.10 -6.14 19.99
N SER A 277 5.25 -5.55 19.72
CA SER A 277 6.59 -6.11 19.94
C SER A 277 7.35 -5.37 21.05
N ALA A 278 7.11 -4.07 21.22
CA ALA A 278 7.73 -3.22 22.22
C ALA A 278 6.68 -2.49 23.07
N ASP A 279 7.09 -1.96 24.22
CA ASP A 279 6.18 -1.21 25.11
C ASP A 279 5.84 0.19 24.57
N THR A 280 6.56 0.62 23.54
CA THR A 280 6.36 1.90 22.83
C THR A 280 5.47 1.76 21.60
N ASP A 281 5.09 0.52 21.22
CA ASP A 281 4.26 0.31 20.05
C ASP A 281 2.85 0.86 20.29
N THR A 282 2.28 1.45 19.24
CA THR A 282 0.91 1.95 19.22
C THR A 282 0.05 1.06 18.33
N MET A 283 -1.23 0.98 18.67
CA MET A 283 -2.21 0.28 17.82
C MET A 283 -3.08 1.29 17.07
N GLU A 284 -3.50 0.90 15.87
CA GLU A 284 -4.26 1.73 14.93
C GLU A 284 -5.76 1.82 15.28
N ILE A 285 -6.09 1.80 16.56
CA ILE A 285 -7.46 1.88 17.06
C ILE A 285 -7.60 2.98 18.11
N GLY A 286 -8.76 3.61 18.14
CA GLY A 286 -9.12 4.62 19.14
C GLY A 286 -10.10 4.09 20.19
N ALA A 287 -10.42 4.91 21.16
CA ALA A 287 -11.54 4.62 22.07
C ALA A 287 -12.87 4.67 21.28
N PRO A 288 -13.84 3.75 21.51
CA PRO A 288 -13.87 2.70 22.54
C PRO A 288 -13.24 1.35 22.14
N GLN A 289 -12.69 1.21 20.93
CA GLN A 289 -12.14 -0.05 20.45
C GLN A 289 -10.97 -0.52 21.31
N THR A 290 -10.15 0.39 21.81
CA THR A 290 -9.04 0.11 22.72
C THR A 290 -9.52 -0.58 24.01
N ASP A 291 -10.66 -0.15 24.55
CA ASP A 291 -11.25 -0.75 25.75
C ASP A 291 -11.68 -2.20 25.51
N LEU A 292 -12.24 -2.48 24.34
CA LEU A 292 -12.58 -3.83 23.93
C LEU A 292 -11.35 -4.74 23.86
N LEU A 293 -10.27 -4.27 23.21
CA LEU A 293 -9.03 -5.01 23.11
C LEU A 293 -8.42 -5.30 24.49
N TYR A 294 -8.41 -4.32 25.39
CA TYR A 294 -7.92 -4.51 26.76
C TYR A 294 -8.75 -5.54 27.54
N ARG A 295 -10.05 -5.64 27.30
CA ARG A 295 -10.91 -6.65 27.93
C ARG A 295 -10.57 -8.06 27.43
N TYR A 296 -10.35 -8.24 26.13
CA TYR A 296 -9.87 -9.51 25.60
C TYR A 296 -8.49 -9.89 26.15
N ALA A 297 -7.56 -8.92 26.26
CA ALA A 297 -6.24 -9.15 26.84
C ALA A 297 -6.30 -9.49 28.33
N ALA A 298 -7.20 -8.85 29.08
CA ALA A 298 -7.42 -9.14 30.49
C ALA A 298 -8.01 -10.54 30.71
N GLU A 299 -8.94 -10.98 29.86
CA GLU A 299 -9.47 -12.34 29.88
C GLU A 299 -8.36 -13.36 29.71
N GLU A 300 -7.53 -13.20 28.67
CA GLU A 300 -6.40 -14.07 28.39
C GLU A 300 -5.39 -14.09 29.53
N LEU A 301 -5.12 -12.93 30.14
CA LEU A 301 -4.22 -12.84 31.27
C LEU A 301 -4.78 -13.61 32.49
N TYR A 302 -6.05 -13.50 32.78
CA TYR A 302 -6.68 -14.21 33.89
C TYR A 302 -6.75 -15.73 33.65
N GLU A 303 -7.02 -16.17 32.44
CA GLU A 303 -6.98 -17.59 32.08
C GLU A 303 -5.58 -18.19 32.32
N ARG A 304 -4.54 -17.48 31.90
CA ARG A 304 -3.13 -17.95 32.08
C ARG A 304 -2.69 -17.96 33.53
N ILE A 305 -3.15 -17.02 34.35
CA ILE A 305 -2.85 -16.99 35.78
C ILE A 305 -3.59 -18.10 36.49
N GLY A 306 -4.89 -18.28 36.20
CA GLY A 306 -5.69 -19.35 36.78
C GLY A 306 -5.17 -20.74 36.49
N MET A 307 -4.54 -20.96 35.32
CA MET A 307 -3.88 -22.26 35.01
C MET A 307 -2.61 -22.51 35.82
N ASN A 308 -1.95 -21.48 36.35
CA ASN A 308 -0.66 -21.56 37.01
C ASN A 308 -0.73 -21.47 38.55
N THR A 309 -1.89 -21.09 39.11
CA THR A 309 -2.10 -21.04 40.57
C THR A 309 -3.10 -22.10 40.98
N PRO A 310 -2.68 -23.13 41.73
CA PRO A 310 -3.62 -24.02 42.40
C PRO A 310 -4.35 -23.20 43.46
N ASP A 311 -5.52 -22.72 43.13
CA ASP A 311 -6.26 -21.83 44.02
C ASP A 311 -7.22 -22.62 44.87
N SER A 312 -7.18 -22.32 46.16
CA SER A 312 -8.14 -22.82 47.14
C SER A 312 -9.54 -22.21 46.98
N ASP A 313 -9.69 -21.22 46.08
CA ASP A 313 -10.93 -20.45 45.92
C ASP A 313 -11.29 -20.26 44.42
N GLY A 314 -11.51 -21.38 43.70
CA GLY A 314 -11.86 -21.45 42.28
C GLY A 314 -13.11 -20.62 41.88
N ASN A 315 -13.80 -19.99 42.84
CA ASN A 315 -14.88 -19.08 42.61
C ASN A 315 -14.44 -17.64 42.24
N PHE A 316 -13.21 -17.24 42.61
CA PHE A 316 -12.75 -15.87 42.37
C PHE A 316 -12.38 -15.64 40.91
N ASP A 317 -11.66 -16.55 40.32
CA ASP A 317 -11.21 -16.43 38.93
C ASP A 317 -12.33 -16.65 37.93
N SER A 318 -13.28 -17.56 38.21
CA SER A 318 -14.47 -17.72 37.38
C SER A 318 -15.39 -16.49 37.38
N ARG A 319 -15.54 -15.83 38.53
CA ARG A 319 -16.31 -14.56 38.62
C ARG A 319 -15.60 -13.42 37.86
N ARG A 320 -14.29 -13.33 37.97
CA ARG A 320 -13.48 -12.32 37.29
C ARG A 320 -13.52 -12.50 35.76
N THR A 321 -13.36 -13.73 35.29
CA THR A 321 -13.48 -14.07 33.88
C THR A 321 -14.89 -13.81 33.35
N ALA A 322 -15.93 -14.18 34.10
CA ALA A 322 -17.32 -13.89 33.75
C ALA A 322 -17.61 -12.38 33.68
N HIS A 323 -17.05 -11.59 34.61
CA HIS A 323 -17.18 -10.14 34.57
C HIS A 323 -16.51 -9.54 33.33
N VAL A 324 -15.29 -9.98 32.98
CA VAL A 324 -14.60 -9.52 31.79
C VAL A 324 -15.38 -9.86 30.52
N ARG A 325 -15.92 -11.08 30.41
CA ARG A 325 -16.75 -11.51 29.26
C ARG A 325 -18.04 -10.68 29.12
N ASN A 326 -18.71 -10.41 30.25
CA ASN A 326 -19.92 -9.57 30.22
C ASN A 326 -19.61 -8.14 29.78
N GLU A 327 -18.51 -7.56 30.22
CA GLU A 327 -18.09 -6.24 29.78
C GLU A 327 -17.65 -6.23 28.31
N GLN A 328 -17.01 -7.30 27.81
CA GLN A 328 -16.71 -7.48 26.40
C GLN A 328 -17.99 -7.48 25.57
N ALA A 329 -18.99 -8.28 25.95
CA ALA A 329 -20.26 -8.34 25.23
C ALA A 329 -20.95 -6.98 25.16
N ARG A 330 -20.87 -6.20 26.25
CA ARG A 330 -21.41 -4.83 26.29
C ARG A 330 -20.67 -3.90 25.35
N LEU A 331 -19.34 -3.92 25.34
CA LEU A 331 -18.53 -3.08 24.47
C LEU A 331 -18.66 -3.48 23.01
N GLN A 332 -18.77 -4.77 22.71
CA GLN A 332 -19.04 -5.25 21.36
C GLN A 332 -20.29 -4.63 20.75
N MET A 333 -21.38 -4.54 21.51
CA MET A 333 -22.61 -3.91 21.03
C MET A 333 -22.45 -2.41 20.74
N HIS A 334 -21.50 -1.74 21.40
CA HIS A 334 -21.23 -0.31 21.20
C HIS A 334 -20.13 -0.04 20.17
N SER A 335 -19.20 -0.98 19.96
CA SER A 335 -18.07 -0.82 19.04
C SER A 335 -18.37 -1.24 17.60
N LEU A 336 -19.48 -1.94 17.38
CA LEU A 336 -19.93 -2.21 16.02
C LEU A 336 -20.10 -0.88 15.30
N PRO A 337 -19.39 -0.65 14.19
CA PRO A 337 -19.65 0.52 13.39
C PRO A 337 -21.13 0.49 13.04
N ARG A 338 -21.86 1.50 13.46
CA ARG A 338 -23.23 1.74 12.99
C ARG A 338 -23.15 2.16 11.52
N HIS A 339 -22.62 1.30 10.70
CA HIS A 339 -22.85 1.35 9.27
C HIS A 339 -24.33 1.03 9.08
N ASN A 340 -25.13 2.09 9.13
CA ASN A 340 -26.31 2.12 8.31
C ASN A 340 -25.76 2.21 6.87
N PRO A 341 -25.72 1.12 6.10
CA PRO A 341 -25.58 1.27 4.67
C PRO A 341 -26.79 2.11 4.27
N LYS A 342 -26.58 3.37 3.93
CA LYS A 342 -27.55 4.09 3.11
C LYS A 342 -27.55 3.35 1.78
N ILE A 343 -28.33 2.27 1.72
CA ILE A 343 -28.72 1.65 0.46
C ILE A 343 -29.51 2.74 -0.24
N LYS A 344 -28.86 3.52 -1.08
CA LYS A 344 -29.55 4.25 -2.13
C LYS A 344 -30.14 3.19 -3.03
N ILE A 345 -31.40 2.89 -2.82
CA ILE A 345 -32.21 2.20 -3.83
C ILE A 345 -32.19 3.13 -5.04
N PRO A 346 -31.67 2.73 -6.20
CA PRO A 346 -31.79 3.56 -7.39
C PRO A 346 -33.27 3.73 -7.68
N ASP A 347 -33.73 4.99 -7.76
CA ASP A 347 -35.04 5.27 -8.33
C ASP A 347 -35.03 4.80 -9.78
N TRP A 348 -35.71 3.71 -10.03
CA TRP A 348 -36.05 3.28 -11.37
C TRP A 348 -37.30 4.08 -11.77
N GLY A 349 -37.09 5.30 -12.29
CA GLY A 349 -38.08 6.03 -13.04
C GLY A 349 -38.04 5.64 -14.52
#